data_48c86119117f9c2ad3ab7573664411cd
#
_entry.id   48c86119117f9c2ad3ab7573664411cd
#
_cell.length_a   1.000
_cell.length_b   1.000
_cell.length_c   1.000
_cell.angle_alpha   90.00
_cell.angle_beta   90.00
_cell.angle_gamma   90.00
#
_symmetry.space_group_name_H-M   'P 1'
#
loop_
_entity.id
_entity.type
_entity.pdbx_description
1 polymer ?
#
loop_
_entity_poly.entity_id
_entity_poly.type
_entity_poly.pdbx_seq_one_letter_code
_entity_poly.pdbx_strand_id
1 'polypeptide(L)'
;MTTDGPTMPSTASSGGTSGASGTTSGASAATREQQREPAQGPLVTEMGRTTIADSVVSKIAGISAREVSGVHDLGGGAARMVGAIRERIPGSRTNLQQGVSVEVGERQAAVDIDIVAEYGVSVVDLSTGIRRNVIAAVERMTGLEVTEVNVTVNDVYLEGEDDGDQRESRVE
;
A
#
# COMPACT_ATOMS: atom_id res chain seq x y z
N MET A 1 -59.33 14.11 17.10
CA MET A 1 -59.49 15.57 17.14
C MET A 1 -58.46 16.12 16.19
N THR A 2 -58.86 16.32 14.99
CA THR A 2 -59.29 17.55 14.36
C THR A 2 -58.10 18.32 13.82
N THR A 3 -57.84 18.18 12.53
CA THR A 3 -58.10 19.15 11.42
C THR A 3 -57.02 20.25 11.38
N ASP A 4 -56.46 20.77 10.37
CA ASP A 4 -56.95 21.04 9.03
C ASP A 4 -55.79 21.60 8.22
N GLY A 5 -55.59 21.26 6.95
CA GLY A 5 -54.98 22.13 5.98
C GLY A 5 -56.02 23.17 5.52
N PRO A 6 -55.92 23.89 4.49
CA PRO A 6 -55.10 23.88 3.28
C PRO A 6 -54.73 25.31 2.75
N THR A 7 -54.18 25.38 1.56
CA THR A 7 -54.67 26.21 0.46
C THR A 7 -53.61 27.10 -0.21
N MET A 8 -53.33 26.77 -1.46
CA MET A 8 -52.89 27.69 -2.51
C MET A 8 -53.98 28.68 -2.87
N PRO A 9 -53.66 29.84 -3.47
CA PRO A 9 -53.91 29.92 -4.92
C PRO A 9 -52.92 30.75 -5.74
N SER A 10 -52.78 30.32 -6.87
CA SER A 10 -52.67 30.77 -8.25
C SER A 10 -53.23 32.18 -8.54
N THR A 11 -52.51 32.95 -9.39
CA THR A 11 -52.97 33.78 -10.53
C THR A 11 -51.75 34.43 -11.17
N ALA A 12 -51.36 34.17 -12.32
CA ALA A 12 -51.65 34.52 -13.71
C ALA A 12 -51.72 36.03 -13.96
N SER A 13 -50.89 36.54 -14.87
CA SER A 13 -51.24 37.34 -16.06
C SER A 13 -50.08 38.24 -16.51
N SER A 14 -49.48 37.95 -17.60
CA SER A 14 -49.59 38.55 -18.94
C SER A 14 -48.96 39.93 -19.14
N GLY A 15 -48.18 39.99 -20.18
CA GLY A 15 -48.12 41.17 -21.05
C GLY A 15 -46.76 41.79 -21.25
N GLY A 16 -46.15 41.57 -22.38
CA GLY A 16 -46.08 42.57 -23.43
C GLY A 16 -44.66 42.90 -23.86
N THR A 17 -44.35 42.40 -25.00
CA THR A 17 -43.78 43.01 -26.23
C THR A 17 -42.45 43.81 -26.18
N SER A 18 -41.64 43.40 -27.11
CA SER A 18 -40.86 44.18 -28.08
C SER A 18 -39.52 44.76 -27.70
N GLY A 19 -38.54 44.32 -28.41
CA GLY A 19 -37.69 45.26 -29.08
C GLY A 19 -36.19 45.04 -29.02
N ALA A 20 -35.71 44.68 -30.18
CA ALA A 20 -34.42 45.10 -30.77
C ALA A 20 -33.10 44.40 -30.33
N SER A 21 -32.66 43.57 -31.22
CA SER A 21 -31.38 43.63 -31.94
C SER A 21 -30.16 44.20 -31.16
N GLY A 22 -29.27 43.36 -30.88
CA GLY A 22 -27.91 43.73 -30.44
C GLY A 22 -26.97 42.55 -30.60
N THR A 23 -26.55 42.35 -31.80
CA THR A 23 -25.19 41.96 -32.28
C THR A 23 -24.30 41.20 -31.34
N THR A 24 -24.05 39.94 -31.73
CA THR A 24 -22.80 39.27 -31.79
C THR A 24 -21.65 39.73 -30.89
N SER A 25 -21.30 38.94 -29.94
CA SER A 25 -19.87 38.67 -29.69
C SER A 25 -19.76 37.22 -29.24
N GLY A 26 -19.31 36.40 -30.13
CA GLY A 26 -18.89 35.04 -29.86
C GLY A 26 -17.73 35.05 -28.88
N ALA A 27 -18.03 34.84 -27.63
CA ALA A 27 -17.02 34.36 -26.69
C ALA A 27 -16.90 32.86 -26.93
N SER A 28 -15.98 32.51 -27.82
CA SER A 28 -15.40 31.20 -27.96
C SER A 28 -14.89 30.81 -26.57
N ALA A 29 -15.68 30.00 -25.89
CA ALA A 29 -15.18 29.23 -24.74
C ALA A 29 -14.13 28.27 -25.34
N ALA A 30 -12.90 28.77 -25.47
CA ALA A 30 -11.76 27.94 -25.65
C ALA A 30 -11.71 27.04 -24.39
N THR A 31 -12.28 25.87 -24.54
CA THR A 31 -11.94 24.71 -23.73
C THR A 31 -10.43 24.62 -23.76
N ARG A 32 -9.79 25.15 -22.72
CA ARG A 32 -8.45 24.73 -22.36
C ARG A 32 -8.57 23.27 -22.03
N GLU A 33 -8.42 22.43 -23.05
CA GLU A 33 -7.83 21.14 -22.85
C GLU A 33 -6.51 21.44 -22.17
N GLN A 34 -6.53 21.35 -20.85
CA GLN A 34 -5.32 21.15 -20.08
C GLN A 34 -4.68 19.91 -20.66
N GLN A 35 -3.73 20.14 -21.56
CA GLN A 35 -2.72 19.16 -21.88
C GLN A 35 -2.15 18.74 -20.53
N ARG A 36 -2.67 17.62 -20.01
CA ARG A 36 -1.99 16.85 -19.01
C ARG A 36 -0.70 16.41 -19.70
N GLU A 37 0.35 17.17 -19.48
CA GLU A 37 1.68 16.64 -19.70
C GLU A 37 1.70 15.27 -19.05
N PRO A 38 2.13 14.22 -19.77
CA PRO A 38 2.32 12.93 -19.14
C PRO A 38 3.29 13.20 -18.00
N ALA A 39 2.82 13.10 -16.77
CA ALA A 39 3.62 13.35 -15.60
C ALA A 39 4.72 12.29 -15.60
N GLN A 40 5.84 12.60 -16.22
CA GLN A 40 7.02 11.77 -16.29
C GLN A 40 7.52 11.65 -14.87
N GLY A 41 7.36 10.45 -14.29
CA GLY A 41 7.92 10.14 -12.99
C GLY A 41 9.45 10.11 -13.06
N PRO A 42 10.14 10.04 -11.91
CA PRO A 42 11.61 10.05 -11.85
C PRO A 42 12.25 8.89 -12.63
N LEU A 43 11.48 7.89 -13.00
CA LEU A 43 11.92 6.69 -13.72
C LEU A 43 11.82 6.81 -15.25
N VAL A 44 11.30 7.93 -15.78
CA VAL A 44 11.18 8.19 -17.22
C VAL A 44 11.89 9.50 -17.56
N THR A 45 12.87 9.44 -18.44
CA THR A 45 13.65 10.58 -18.91
C THR A 45 13.70 10.59 -20.44
N GLU A 46 14.19 11.66 -21.04
CA GLU A 46 14.44 11.73 -22.50
C GLU A 46 15.48 10.69 -22.95
N MET A 47 16.32 10.21 -22.04
CA MET A 47 17.38 9.23 -22.33
C MET A 47 16.91 7.79 -22.19
N GLY A 48 15.71 7.55 -21.65
CA GLY A 48 15.17 6.20 -21.49
C GLY A 48 14.26 6.02 -20.29
N ARG A 49 13.83 4.79 -20.09
CA ARG A 49 12.94 4.38 -19.00
C ARG A 49 13.65 3.39 -18.07
N THR A 50 13.51 3.60 -16.76
CA THR A 50 13.87 2.62 -15.73
C THR A 50 12.59 1.92 -15.25
N THR A 51 12.59 0.61 -15.23
CA THR A 51 11.48 -0.19 -14.70
C THR A 51 11.94 -0.92 -13.45
N ILE A 52 11.21 -0.79 -12.37
CA ILE A 52 11.47 -1.48 -11.11
C ILE A 52 10.58 -2.73 -11.04
N ALA A 53 11.20 -3.89 -10.89
CA ALA A 53 10.46 -5.15 -10.74
C ALA A 53 9.92 -5.29 -9.31
N ASP A 54 8.77 -5.93 -9.13
CA ASP A 54 8.14 -6.21 -7.83
C ASP A 54 9.11 -6.90 -6.87
N SER A 55 9.93 -7.82 -7.40
CA SER A 55 10.95 -8.52 -6.62
C SER A 55 12.02 -7.61 -6.02
N VAL A 56 12.28 -6.45 -6.61
CA VAL A 56 13.21 -5.46 -6.05
C VAL A 56 12.57 -4.75 -4.88
N VAL A 57 11.32 -4.29 -5.04
CA VAL A 57 10.57 -3.59 -3.99
C VAL A 57 10.33 -4.53 -2.81
N SER A 58 9.89 -5.77 -3.04
CA SER A 58 9.65 -6.74 -1.98
C SER A 58 10.92 -7.11 -1.21
N LYS A 59 12.07 -7.17 -1.89
CA LYS A 59 13.36 -7.42 -1.25
C LYS A 59 13.78 -6.23 -0.36
N ILE A 60 13.66 -5.00 -0.85
CA ILE A 60 13.95 -3.79 -0.07
C ILE A 60 13.04 -3.74 1.16
N ALA A 61 11.74 -3.94 0.98
CA ALA A 61 10.77 -3.93 2.06
C ALA A 61 11.07 -5.01 3.11
N GLY A 62 11.37 -6.25 2.66
CA GLY A 62 11.70 -7.35 3.56
C GLY A 62 12.98 -7.11 4.38
N ILE A 63 14.02 -6.55 3.78
CA ILE A 63 15.25 -6.17 4.51
C ILE A 63 14.93 -5.10 5.53
N SER A 64 14.24 -4.03 5.11
CA SER A 64 13.92 -2.88 5.98
C SER A 64 12.99 -3.24 7.13
N ALA A 65 12.07 -4.19 6.93
CA ALA A 65 11.20 -4.67 7.99
C ALA A 65 11.98 -5.46 9.05
N ARG A 66 12.94 -6.30 8.62
CA ARG A 66 13.80 -7.08 9.54
C ARG A 66 14.76 -6.24 10.38
N GLU A 67 15.11 -5.05 9.92
CA GLU A 67 15.97 -4.11 10.66
C GLU A 67 15.27 -3.48 11.87
N VAL A 68 13.94 -3.62 11.97
CA VAL A 68 13.17 -3.04 13.07
C VAL A 68 13.25 -3.97 14.28
N SER A 69 13.75 -3.46 15.41
CA SER A 69 13.83 -4.20 16.67
C SER A 69 12.45 -4.66 17.12
N GLY A 70 12.31 -5.93 17.46
CA GLY A 70 11.04 -6.56 17.82
C GLY A 70 10.40 -7.36 16.69
N VAL A 71 10.94 -7.31 15.47
CA VAL A 71 10.62 -8.25 14.40
C VAL A 71 11.50 -9.48 14.55
N HIS A 72 10.90 -10.61 14.89
CA HIS A 72 11.63 -11.87 14.98
C HIS A 72 11.88 -12.47 13.60
N ASP A 73 10.83 -12.56 12.76
CA ASP A 73 10.92 -13.09 11.40
C ASP A 73 9.81 -12.53 10.50
N LEU A 74 9.91 -12.79 9.19
CA LEU A 74 8.89 -12.47 8.21
C LEU A 74 8.18 -13.74 7.74
N GLY A 75 6.88 -13.60 7.45
CA GLY A 75 6.01 -14.67 6.97
C GLY A 75 5.20 -15.34 8.07
N GLY A 76 4.13 -16.03 7.64
CA GLY A 76 3.29 -16.84 8.53
C GLY A 76 3.82 -18.27 8.69
N GLY A 77 3.19 -19.05 9.61
CA GLY A 77 3.62 -20.40 9.96
C GLY A 77 3.80 -21.36 8.79
N ALA A 78 2.92 -21.32 7.79
CA ALA A 78 3.04 -22.15 6.58
C ALA A 78 4.26 -21.78 5.72
N ALA A 79 4.57 -20.48 5.60
CA ALA A 79 5.74 -20.00 4.86
C ALA A 79 7.05 -20.38 5.59
N ARG A 80 7.04 -20.40 6.93
CA ARG A 80 8.17 -20.86 7.75
C ARG A 80 8.47 -22.34 7.55
N MET A 81 7.43 -23.20 7.50
CA MET A 81 7.63 -24.64 7.25
C MET A 81 8.32 -24.91 5.91
N VAL A 82 7.95 -24.18 4.87
CA VAL A 82 8.60 -24.29 3.55
C VAL A 82 10.02 -23.71 3.57
N GLY A 83 10.24 -22.62 4.29
CA GLY A 83 11.55 -21.98 4.49
C GLY A 83 12.53 -22.89 5.22
N ALA A 84 12.12 -23.51 6.32
CA ALA A 84 12.93 -24.43 7.13
C ALA A 84 13.39 -25.67 6.33
N ILE A 85 12.56 -26.18 5.43
CA ILE A 85 12.96 -27.28 4.53
C ILE A 85 14.00 -26.81 3.51
N ARG A 86 13.91 -25.57 3.05
CA ARG A 86 14.83 -24.98 2.08
C ARG A 86 16.20 -24.64 2.69
N GLU A 87 16.23 -24.16 3.93
CA GLU A 87 17.47 -23.82 4.65
C GLU A 87 18.33 -25.04 4.96
N ARG A 88 17.76 -26.24 5.02
CA ARG A 88 18.48 -27.50 5.16
C ARG A 88 19.22 -27.94 3.88
N ILE A 89 19.00 -27.24 2.76
CA ILE A 89 19.73 -27.49 1.52
C ILE A 89 20.99 -26.64 1.48
N PRO A 90 22.21 -27.21 1.47
CA PRO A 90 23.46 -26.45 1.38
C PRO A 90 23.46 -25.56 0.14
N GLY A 91 23.61 -24.25 0.33
CA GLY A 91 23.59 -23.25 -0.76
C GLY A 91 22.24 -22.54 -0.98
N SER A 92 21.22 -22.86 -0.20
CA SER A 92 19.95 -22.12 -0.20
C SER A 92 20.15 -20.73 0.42
N ARG A 93 19.77 -19.70 -0.31
CA ARG A 93 19.81 -18.31 0.22
C ARG A 93 18.53 -18.04 1.01
N THR A 94 18.67 -17.33 2.13
CA THR A 94 17.53 -16.81 2.90
C THR A 94 16.60 -16.05 1.96
N ASN A 95 15.33 -16.44 1.91
CA ASN A 95 14.35 -15.78 1.06
C ASN A 95 13.90 -14.47 1.72
N LEU A 96 14.57 -13.37 1.39
CA LEU A 96 14.28 -12.03 1.92
C LEU A 96 12.92 -11.47 1.47
N GLN A 97 12.21 -12.17 0.60
CA GLN A 97 10.88 -11.81 0.11
C GLN A 97 9.77 -12.64 0.79
N GLN A 98 10.15 -13.57 1.64
CA GLN A 98 9.17 -14.40 2.36
C GLN A 98 8.32 -13.51 3.27
N GLY A 99 6.98 -13.63 3.14
CA GLY A 99 6.04 -12.82 3.91
C GLY A 99 5.92 -11.36 3.46
N VAL A 100 6.42 -11.02 2.27
CA VAL A 100 6.27 -9.69 1.68
C VAL A 100 5.61 -9.81 0.31
N SER A 101 4.45 -9.17 0.16
CA SER A 101 3.73 -8.99 -1.10
C SER A 101 3.74 -7.53 -1.50
N VAL A 102 3.86 -7.24 -2.79
CA VAL A 102 3.90 -5.87 -3.28
C VAL A 102 3.10 -5.73 -4.57
N GLU A 103 2.52 -4.56 -4.74
CA GLU A 103 1.94 -4.12 -6.00
C GLU A 103 2.69 -2.88 -6.45
N VAL A 104 3.33 -2.94 -7.62
CA VAL A 104 4.15 -1.86 -8.16
C VAL A 104 3.52 -1.30 -9.41
N GLY A 105 3.16 -0.02 -9.34
CA GLY A 105 2.69 0.77 -10.47
C GLY A 105 3.82 1.56 -11.13
N GLU A 106 3.48 2.45 -12.04
CA GLU A 106 4.48 3.29 -12.72
C GLU A 106 5.16 4.31 -11.80
N ARG A 107 4.50 4.72 -10.73
CA ARG A 107 4.96 5.78 -9.81
C ARG A 107 4.75 5.45 -8.34
N GLN A 108 3.96 4.46 -8.04
CA GLN A 108 3.51 4.12 -6.69
C GLN A 108 3.71 2.64 -6.40
N ALA A 109 3.83 2.32 -5.13
CA ALA A 109 3.88 0.96 -4.64
C ALA A 109 2.99 0.81 -3.38
N ALA A 110 2.33 -0.34 -3.27
CA ALA A 110 1.70 -0.82 -2.04
C ALA A 110 2.43 -2.07 -1.55
N VAL A 111 2.55 -2.22 -0.23
CA VAL A 111 3.33 -3.28 0.39
C VAL A 111 2.52 -3.94 1.51
N ASP A 112 2.41 -5.27 1.46
CA ASP A 112 1.85 -6.09 2.53
C ASP A 112 2.95 -6.93 3.16
N ILE A 113 3.03 -6.91 4.50
CA ILE A 113 4.09 -7.58 5.25
C ILE A 113 3.48 -8.43 6.35
N ASP A 114 3.79 -9.70 6.31
CA ASP A 114 3.50 -10.67 7.36
C ASP A 114 4.71 -10.79 8.28
N ILE A 115 4.52 -10.66 9.58
CA ILE A 115 5.59 -10.73 10.56
C ILE A 115 5.30 -11.72 11.69
N VAL A 116 6.38 -12.14 12.34
CA VAL A 116 6.40 -12.73 13.67
C VAL A 116 7.05 -11.71 14.60
N ALA A 117 6.33 -11.30 15.63
CA ALA A 117 6.83 -10.32 16.60
C ALA A 117 7.54 -11.04 17.76
N GLU A 118 8.51 -10.40 18.40
CA GLU A 118 9.06 -10.85 19.66
C GLU A 118 8.03 -10.67 20.80
N TYR A 119 7.99 -11.61 21.75
CA TYR A 119 7.13 -11.48 22.92
C TYR A 119 7.51 -10.27 23.78
N GLY A 120 6.51 -9.51 24.20
CA GLY A 120 6.71 -8.36 25.07
C GLY A 120 6.85 -7.01 24.36
N VAL A 121 6.90 -7.00 23.02
CA VAL A 121 6.91 -5.74 22.25
C VAL A 121 5.50 -5.18 22.06
N SER A 122 5.39 -3.85 21.98
CA SER A 122 4.15 -3.21 21.58
C SER A 122 3.93 -3.38 20.09
N VAL A 123 2.92 -4.15 19.70
CA VAL A 123 2.57 -4.41 18.28
C VAL A 123 2.25 -3.11 17.53
N VAL A 124 1.65 -2.13 18.19
CA VAL A 124 1.32 -0.82 17.60
C VAL A 124 2.57 -0.04 17.26
N ASP A 125 3.51 0.04 18.19
CA ASP A 125 4.78 0.77 17.99
C ASP A 125 5.65 0.05 16.97
N LEU A 126 5.70 -1.29 17.02
CA LEU A 126 6.41 -2.13 16.06
C LEU A 126 5.88 -1.89 14.64
N SER A 127 4.56 -1.97 14.44
CA SER A 127 3.94 -1.73 13.14
C SER A 127 4.20 -0.32 12.62
N THR A 128 4.22 0.67 13.51
CA THR A 128 4.54 2.05 13.14
C THR A 128 6.01 2.19 12.71
N GLY A 129 6.92 1.53 13.44
CA GLY A 129 8.34 1.47 13.11
C GLY A 129 8.58 0.82 11.74
N ILE A 130 7.94 -0.32 11.48
CA ILE A 130 8.02 -1.03 10.20
C ILE A 130 7.55 -0.14 9.05
N ARG A 131 6.36 0.46 9.16
CA ARG A 131 5.84 1.36 8.11
C ARG A 131 6.83 2.46 7.77
N ARG A 132 7.32 3.16 8.79
CA ARG A 132 8.28 4.26 8.61
C ARG A 132 9.56 3.80 7.93
N ASN A 133 10.11 2.67 8.35
CA ASN A 133 11.38 2.17 7.81
C ASN A 133 11.24 1.69 6.37
N VAL A 134 10.17 0.95 6.08
CA VAL A 134 9.87 0.42 4.74
C VAL A 134 9.59 1.55 3.75
N ILE A 135 8.73 2.51 4.11
CA ILE A 135 8.43 3.67 3.26
C ILE A 135 9.73 4.40 2.92
N ALA A 136 10.51 4.78 3.93
CA ALA A 136 11.74 5.53 3.73
C ALA A 136 12.77 4.78 2.86
N ALA A 137 12.88 3.46 3.00
CA ALA A 137 13.84 2.66 2.23
C ALA A 137 13.39 2.49 0.78
N VAL A 138 12.11 2.14 0.54
CA VAL A 138 11.58 1.94 -0.81
C VAL A 138 11.62 3.25 -1.59
N GLU A 139 11.11 4.35 -1.05
CA GLU A 139 11.09 5.65 -1.72
C GLU A 139 12.50 6.15 -2.06
N ARG A 140 13.43 6.05 -1.10
CA ARG A 140 14.81 6.48 -1.30
C ARG A 140 15.53 5.68 -2.39
N MET A 141 15.29 4.36 -2.47
CA MET A 141 16.03 3.49 -3.38
C MET A 141 15.42 3.39 -4.76
N THR A 142 14.11 3.57 -4.88
CA THR A 142 13.37 3.35 -6.14
C THR A 142 12.82 4.63 -6.75
N GLY A 143 12.59 5.65 -5.94
CA GLY A 143 11.88 6.86 -6.35
C GLY A 143 10.38 6.66 -6.53
N LEU A 144 9.84 5.48 -6.18
CA LEU A 144 8.41 5.24 -6.13
C LEU A 144 7.83 5.87 -4.87
N GLU A 145 6.61 6.36 -4.94
CA GLU A 145 5.81 6.78 -3.79
C GLU A 145 5.16 5.55 -3.15
N VAL A 146 5.34 5.34 -1.85
CA VAL A 146 4.68 4.25 -1.13
C VAL A 146 3.35 4.74 -0.57
N THR A 147 2.25 4.28 -1.14
CA THR A 147 0.89 4.71 -0.76
C THR A 147 0.36 3.99 0.45
N GLU A 148 0.81 2.74 0.67
CA GLU A 148 0.26 1.88 1.71
C GLU A 148 1.30 0.86 2.16
N VAL A 149 1.37 0.63 3.48
CA VAL A 149 2.11 -0.47 4.09
C VAL A 149 1.23 -1.14 5.12
N ASN A 150 0.72 -2.32 4.80
CA ASN A 150 -0.07 -3.17 5.70
C ASN A 150 0.86 -4.12 6.44
N VAL A 151 0.66 -4.24 7.74
CA VAL A 151 1.43 -5.15 8.58
C VAL A 151 0.47 -6.10 9.27
N THR A 152 0.65 -7.39 9.03
CA THR A 152 -0.08 -8.49 9.68
C THR A 152 0.86 -9.21 10.64
N VAL A 153 0.49 -9.28 11.90
CA VAL A 153 1.20 -10.05 12.92
C VAL A 153 0.58 -11.45 13.00
N ASN A 154 1.27 -12.43 12.44
CA ASN A 154 0.77 -13.80 12.35
C ASN A 154 1.11 -14.64 13.58
N ASP A 155 2.15 -14.25 14.31
CA ASP A 155 2.62 -15.01 15.46
C ASP A 155 3.46 -14.15 16.40
N VAL A 156 3.66 -14.64 17.61
CA VAL A 156 4.54 -14.04 18.62
C VAL A 156 5.56 -15.08 19.05
N TYR A 157 6.83 -14.80 18.82
CA TYR A 157 7.93 -15.67 19.22
C TYR A 157 8.22 -15.53 20.71
N LEU A 158 8.26 -16.68 21.39
CA LEU A 158 8.68 -16.78 22.77
C LEU A 158 10.06 -17.47 22.83
N GLU A 159 11.03 -16.84 23.48
CA GLU A 159 12.36 -17.42 23.63
C GLU A 159 12.29 -18.76 24.39
N GLY A 160 12.77 -19.85 23.76
CA GLY A 160 12.70 -21.21 24.31
C GLY A 160 11.63 -22.11 23.67
N GLU A 161 10.78 -21.60 22.76
CA GLU A 161 9.82 -22.44 22.04
C GLU A 161 10.46 -23.35 20.97
N ASP A 162 11.57 -22.93 20.39
CA ASP A 162 12.30 -23.69 19.35
C ASP A 162 13.04 -24.93 19.90
N ASP A 163 13.28 -25.01 21.22
CA ASP A 163 13.95 -26.14 21.84
C ASP A 163 13.03 -27.35 22.06
N GLY A 164 11.72 -27.22 21.77
CA GLY A 164 10.68 -28.22 22.08
C GLY A 164 10.50 -29.33 21.04
N ASP A 165 10.97 -29.18 19.82
CA ASP A 165 10.71 -30.15 18.73
C ASP A 165 11.83 -31.20 18.54
N GLN A 166 12.88 -31.17 19.36
CA GLN A 166 13.83 -32.27 19.51
C GLN A 166 13.49 -33.19 20.70
N ARG A 167 12.21 -33.50 20.88
CA ARG A 167 11.89 -34.69 21.67
C ARG A 167 12.27 -35.93 20.87
N GLU A 168 13.48 -36.39 21.12
CA GLU A 168 13.90 -37.73 20.75
C GLU A 168 12.78 -38.70 21.08
N SER A 169 12.28 -39.40 20.04
CA SER A 169 11.48 -40.62 20.18
C SER A 169 12.24 -41.58 21.09
N ARG A 170 11.97 -41.55 22.37
CA ARG A 170 12.34 -42.69 23.21
C ARG A 170 11.48 -43.87 22.79
N VAL A 171 12.00 -44.63 21.84
CA VAL A 171 11.55 -46.00 21.60
C VAL A 171 12.58 -46.90 22.27
N GLU A 172 12.17 -47.54 23.35
CA GLU A 172 12.77 -48.81 23.80
C GLU A 172 12.24 -49.94 22.96
#